data_05e2acf2e9062ad13ce35b6327f49216
#
_entry.id   05e2acf2e9062ad13ce35b6327f49216
#
_cell.length_a   1.000
_cell.length_b   1.000
_cell.length_c   1.000
_cell.angle_alpha   90.00
_cell.angle_beta   90.00
_cell.angle_gamma   90.00
#
_symmetry.space_group_name_H-M   'P 1'
#
loop_
_entity.id
_entity.type
_entity.pdbx_description
1 polymer ?
#
loop_
_entity_poly.entity_id
_entity_poly.type
_entity_poly.pdbx_seq_one_letter_code
_entity_poly.pdbx_strand_id
1 'polypeptide(L)'
;MNIGRRLFLRTGIALTALATLPRALLAAAWPETAFAAPAASGALVDLFGSDQTTPSDKISLKAPEIAENGAVVPLKIKTTLENVESISIIVEKNPRPLAATVEILPGTLPEFSSRIKMRETSDVMVAVKTDTGVYTTAKEIKVTIGGCGG
;
A
#
# COMPACT_ATOMS: atom_id res chain seq x y z
N MET A 1 -16.94 -24.93 -55.99
CA MET A 1 -17.69 -24.41 -54.84
C MET A 1 -16.73 -24.30 -53.64
N ASN A 2 -16.35 -23.10 -53.18
CA ASN A 2 -15.16 -22.82 -52.36
C ASN A 2 -15.40 -23.04 -50.85
N ILE A 3 -15.38 -24.26 -50.40
CA ILE A 3 -15.52 -24.61 -48.96
C ILE A 3 -14.28 -24.16 -48.15
N GLY A 4 -13.09 -24.19 -48.76
CA GLY A 4 -11.83 -23.85 -48.07
C GLY A 4 -11.72 -22.37 -47.66
N ARG A 5 -12.28 -21.43 -48.42
CA ARG A 5 -12.24 -19.97 -48.11
C ARG A 5 -13.12 -19.60 -46.89
N ARG A 6 -14.24 -20.29 -46.72
CA ARG A 6 -15.16 -20.04 -45.60
C ARG A 6 -14.63 -20.64 -44.29
N LEU A 7 -13.88 -21.74 -44.37
CA LEU A 7 -13.26 -22.34 -43.19
C LEU A 7 -12.09 -21.49 -42.68
N PHE A 8 -11.29 -20.90 -43.60
CA PHE A 8 -10.15 -20.05 -43.25
C PHE A 8 -10.57 -18.75 -42.57
N LEU A 9 -11.70 -18.17 -42.99
CA LEU A 9 -12.25 -16.95 -42.36
C LEU A 9 -12.85 -17.22 -40.96
N ARG A 10 -13.39 -18.41 -40.72
CA ARG A 10 -13.95 -18.78 -39.40
C ARG A 10 -12.86 -19.10 -38.38
N THR A 11 -11.76 -19.69 -38.78
CA THR A 11 -10.61 -19.96 -37.89
C THR A 11 -9.77 -18.71 -37.62
N GLY A 12 -9.66 -17.76 -38.57
CA GLY A 12 -8.96 -16.50 -38.38
C GLY A 12 -9.62 -15.57 -37.34
N ILE A 13 -10.97 -15.55 -37.27
CA ILE A 13 -11.71 -14.71 -36.34
C ILE A 13 -11.60 -15.25 -34.89
N ALA A 14 -11.52 -16.58 -34.72
CA ALA A 14 -11.39 -17.17 -33.38
C ALA A 14 -10.01 -16.93 -32.75
N LEU A 15 -8.92 -16.86 -33.53
CA LEU A 15 -7.59 -16.59 -33.03
C LEU A 15 -7.35 -15.14 -32.64
N THR A 16 -7.98 -14.19 -33.34
CA THR A 16 -7.84 -12.74 -33.03
C THR A 16 -8.62 -12.32 -31.78
N ALA A 17 -9.69 -13.04 -31.42
CA ALA A 17 -10.47 -12.74 -30.22
C ALA A 17 -9.71 -13.09 -28.92
N LEU A 18 -8.75 -14.03 -28.95
CA LEU A 18 -7.94 -14.40 -27.77
C LEU A 18 -6.80 -13.40 -27.50
N ALA A 19 -6.39 -12.61 -28.49
CA ALA A 19 -5.26 -11.68 -28.37
C ALA A 19 -5.66 -10.29 -27.82
N THR A 20 -6.97 -10.02 -27.67
CA THR A 20 -7.50 -8.73 -27.23
C THR A 20 -8.08 -8.74 -25.80
N LEU A 21 -7.70 -9.72 -24.98
CA LEU A 21 -8.01 -9.64 -23.55
C LEU A 21 -7.31 -8.38 -22.99
N PRO A 22 -8.07 -7.40 -22.50
CA PRO A 22 -7.47 -6.19 -21.99
C PRO A 22 -6.58 -6.53 -20.82
N ARG A 23 -5.31 -6.13 -20.88
CA ARG A 23 -4.34 -6.21 -19.76
C ARG A 23 -4.83 -5.50 -18.48
N ALA A 24 -5.97 -4.80 -18.56
CA ALA A 24 -6.60 -4.12 -17.43
C ALA A 24 -7.08 -5.05 -16.29
N LEU A 25 -7.10 -6.36 -16.49
CA LEU A 25 -7.48 -7.34 -15.45
C LEU A 25 -6.33 -7.66 -14.46
N LEU A 26 -5.15 -7.07 -14.64
CA LEU A 26 -4.00 -7.24 -13.74
C LEU A 26 -3.76 -6.01 -12.85
N ALA A 27 -4.68 -5.04 -12.79
CA ALA A 27 -4.62 -4.03 -11.77
C ALA A 27 -4.77 -4.74 -10.40
N ALA A 28 -3.77 -4.60 -9.54
CA ALA A 28 -3.85 -5.10 -8.18
C ALA A 28 -5.18 -4.65 -7.57
N ALA A 29 -5.95 -5.59 -7.04
CA ALA A 29 -7.24 -5.26 -6.44
C ALA A 29 -6.99 -4.30 -5.28
N TRP A 30 -7.74 -3.19 -5.25
CA TRP A 30 -7.68 -2.24 -4.15
C TRP A 30 -7.95 -2.97 -2.82
N PRO A 31 -7.09 -2.85 -1.79
CA PRO A 31 -7.21 -3.59 -0.53
C PRO A 31 -8.30 -2.98 0.38
N GLU A 32 -9.55 -3.08 -0.03
CA GLU A 32 -10.70 -2.44 0.59
C GLU A 32 -10.89 -2.87 2.05
N THR A 33 -10.69 -4.16 2.33
CA THR A 33 -10.80 -4.74 3.67
C THR A 33 -9.75 -4.17 4.61
N ALA A 34 -8.50 -4.04 4.16
CA ALA A 34 -7.42 -3.47 4.94
C ALA A 34 -7.67 -2.00 5.30
N PHE A 35 -8.21 -1.20 4.36
CA PHE A 35 -8.60 0.19 4.63
C PHE A 35 -9.84 0.30 5.51
N ALA A 36 -10.69 -0.71 5.57
CA ALA A 36 -11.87 -0.76 6.42
C ALA A 36 -11.57 -1.32 7.82
N ALA A 37 -10.43 -1.95 8.03
CA ALA A 37 -10.05 -2.59 9.28
C ALA A 37 -10.08 -1.59 10.46
N PRO A 38 -10.70 -1.94 11.59
CA PRO A 38 -10.81 -1.05 12.74
C PRO A 38 -9.56 -1.07 13.65
N ALA A 39 -8.62 -1.99 13.42
CA ALA A 39 -7.40 -2.17 14.19
C ALA A 39 -6.19 -2.34 13.28
N ALA A 40 -5.01 -1.91 13.77
CA ALA A 40 -3.75 -2.04 13.03
C ALA A 40 -3.41 -3.50 12.68
N SER A 41 -3.62 -4.43 13.61
CA SER A 41 -3.40 -5.87 13.38
C SER A 41 -4.30 -6.41 12.26
N GLY A 42 -5.58 -6.01 12.23
CA GLY A 42 -6.50 -6.38 11.16
C GLY A 42 -6.03 -5.90 9.80
N ALA A 43 -5.59 -4.63 9.72
CA ALA A 43 -5.03 -4.08 8.49
C ALA A 43 -3.78 -4.83 8.02
N LEU A 44 -2.89 -5.23 8.92
CA LEU A 44 -1.71 -6.03 8.60
C LEU A 44 -2.09 -7.43 8.08
N VAL A 45 -3.05 -8.09 8.72
CA VAL A 45 -3.55 -9.40 8.27
C VAL A 45 -4.16 -9.30 6.88
N ASP A 46 -4.98 -8.28 6.63
CA ASP A 46 -5.63 -8.09 5.33
C ASP A 46 -4.63 -7.72 4.20
N LEU A 47 -3.54 -7.00 4.54
CA LEU A 47 -2.51 -6.63 3.56
C LEU A 47 -1.51 -7.77 3.30
N PHE A 48 -1.09 -8.48 4.34
CA PHE A 48 0.09 -9.34 4.30
C PHE A 48 -0.22 -10.81 4.65
N GLY A 49 -1.46 -11.11 5.04
CA GLY A 49 -1.87 -12.45 5.49
C GLY A 49 -1.46 -12.79 6.92
N SER A 50 -0.76 -11.88 7.61
CA SER A 50 -0.30 -12.05 9.00
C SER A 50 -0.04 -10.69 9.64
N ASP A 51 -0.20 -10.60 10.96
CA ASP A 51 0.20 -9.46 11.77
C ASP A 51 1.64 -9.57 12.31
N GLN A 52 2.34 -10.66 11.99
CA GLN A 52 3.72 -10.86 12.40
C GLN A 52 4.64 -9.94 11.61
N THR A 53 5.37 -9.09 12.34
CA THR A 53 6.30 -8.12 11.75
C THR A 53 7.64 -8.16 12.49
N THR A 54 8.70 -7.78 11.80
CA THR A 54 10.06 -7.71 12.36
C THR A 54 10.50 -6.25 12.42
N PRO A 55 10.82 -5.68 13.58
CA PRO A 55 11.40 -4.35 13.67
C PRO A 55 12.71 -4.24 12.90
N SER A 56 12.92 -3.13 12.19
CA SER A 56 14.12 -2.92 11.39
C SER A 56 14.60 -1.46 11.41
N ASP A 57 15.88 -1.27 11.64
CA ASP A 57 16.58 0.01 11.56
C ASP A 57 16.89 0.45 10.12
N LYS A 58 16.69 -0.46 9.15
CA LYS A 58 16.82 -0.16 7.71
C LYS A 58 15.67 0.68 7.16
N ILE A 59 14.63 0.93 7.96
CA ILE A 59 13.49 1.78 7.60
C ILE A 59 13.64 3.12 8.31
N SER A 60 13.81 4.20 7.56
CA SER A 60 13.88 5.57 8.07
C SER A 60 12.53 6.24 7.92
N LEU A 61 11.90 6.61 9.04
CA LEU A 61 10.69 7.42 9.10
C LEU A 61 11.05 8.84 9.58
N LYS A 62 11.00 9.81 8.67
CA LYS A 62 11.10 11.24 9.01
C LYS A 62 9.72 11.82 9.16
N ALA A 63 9.40 12.27 10.36
CA ALA A 63 8.14 12.90 10.74
C ALA A 63 8.41 13.94 11.83
N PRO A 64 7.58 14.98 11.97
CA PRO A 64 7.65 15.90 13.11
C PRO A 64 7.41 15.13 14.42
N GLU A 65 8.00 15.60 15.51
CA GLU A 65 7.70 15.06 16.85
C GLU A 65 6.37 15.60 17.36
N ILE A 66 6.05 16.83 16.96
CA ILE A 66 4.81 17.52 17.29
C ILE A 66 4.18 18.02 16.00
N ALA A 67 2.97 17.57 15.73
CA ALA A 67 2.11 18.09 14.68
C ALA A 67 1.11 19.09 15.29
N GLU A 68 1.26 20.35 14.96
CA GLU A 68 0.33 21.40 15.42
C GLU A 68 -1.08 21.19 14.86
N ASN A 69 -1.18 20.58 13.68
CA ASN A 69 -2.43 20.25 13.02
C ASN A 69 -2.40 18.79 12.52
N GLY A 70 -3.18 17.93 13.17
CA GLY A 70 -3.33 16.54 12.78
C GLY A 70 -4.02 16.30 11.42
N ALA A 71 -4.63 17.33 10.81
CA ALA A 71 -5.24 17.20 9.49
C ALA A 71 -4.19 16.99 8.37
N VAL A 72 -2.94 17.46 8.58
CA VAL A 72 -1.89 17.47 7.57
C VAL A 72 -0.53 17.24 8.22
N VAL A 73 -0.19 15.97 8.45
CA VAL A 73 1.09 15.56 9.05
C VAL A 73 2.02 15.04 7.97
N PRO A 74 3.12 15.75 7.66
CA PRO A 74 4.05 15.33 6.61
C PRO A 74 4.92 14.16 7.09
N LEU A 75 5.12 13.19 6.20
CA LEU A 75 5.99 12.03 6.42
C LEU A 75 6.92 11.85 5.21
N LYS A 76 8.13 11.39 5.48
CA LYS A 76 9.03 10.87 4.46
C LYS A 76 9.60 9.54 4.93
N ILE A 77 9.42 8.53 4.09
CA ILE A 77 9.87 7.16 4.34
C ILE A 77 10.94 6.82 3.33
N LYS A 78 12.01 6.20 3.81
CA LYS A 78 13.05 5.58 2.98
C LYS A 78 13.44 4.26 3.59
N THR A 79 13.79 3.29 2.77
CA THR A 79 14.36 2.04 3.25
C THR A 79 15.55 1.60 2.40
N THR A 80 16.46 0.87 3.05
CA THR A 80 17.59 0.19 2.42
C THR A 80 17.38 -1.33 2.36
N LEU A 81 16.15 -1.79 2.66
CA LEU A 81 15.77 -3.18 2.45
C LEU A 81 15.80 -3.51 0.95
N GLU A 82 16.17 -4.73 0.65
CA GLU A 82 16.17 -5.25 -0.72
C GLU A 82 14.80 -5.86 -1.07
N ASN A 83 14.49 -5.97 -2.36
CA ASN A 83 13.28 -6.59 -2.89
C ASN A 83 11.99 -6.06 -2.23
N VAL A 84 11.91 -4.74 -2.05
CA VAL A 84 10.72 -4.10 -1.50
C VAL A 84 9.56 -4.22 -2.48
N GLU A 85 8.46 -4.80 -2.01
CA GLU A 85 7.22 -4.95 -2.78
C GLU A 85 6.23 -3.83 -2.49
N SER A 86 6.07 -3.45 -1.21
CA SER A 86 5.16 -2.38 -0.81
C SER A 86 5.59 -1.66 0.46
N ILE A 87 5.10 -0.43 0.63
CA ILE A 87 5.25 0.39 1.84
C ILE A 87 3.87 0.82 2.30
N SER A 88 3.52 0.53 3.55
CA SER A 88 2.24 0.87 4.16
C SER A 88 2.44 1.77 5.37
N ILE A 89 1.53 2.72 5.58
CA ILE A 89 1.52 3.64 6.71
C ILE A 89 0.29 3.35 7.55
N ILE A 90 0.50 3.07 8.83
CA ILE A 90 -0.54 2.72 9.80
C ILE A 90 -0.48 3.73 10.95
N VAL A 91 -1.60 4.36 11.27
CA VAL A 91 -1.77 5.28 12.40
C VAL A 91 -2.67 4.58 13.42
N GLU A 92 -2.09 4.11 14.52
CA GLU A 92 -2.78 3.16 15.43
C GLU A 92 -4.11 3.68 15.98
N LYS A 93 -4.17 4.94 16.38
CA LYS A 93 -5.37 5.50 17.02
C LYS A 93 -6.37 6.15 16.06
N ASN A 94 -6.13 6.06 14.75
CA ASN A 94 -7.15 6.46 13.81
C ASN A 94 -8.30 5.44 13.79
N PRO A 95 -9.55 5.88 13.54
CA PRO A 95 -10.71 4.98 13.40
C PRO A 95 -10.51 3.91 12.31
N ARG A 96 -9.71 4.21 11.32
CA ARG A 96 -9.20 3.32 10.28
C ARG A 96 -7.69 3.50 10.24
N PRO A 97 -6.93 2.57 10.83
CA PRO A 97 -5.49 2.74 11.02
C PRO A 97 -4.69 2.81 9.72
N LEU A 98 -5.05 2.05 8.69
CA LEU A 98 -4.33 2.10 7.42
C LEU A 98 -4.57 3.44 6.72
N ALA A 99 -3.54 4.28 6.69
CA ALA A 99 -3.60 5.61 6.08
C ALA A 99 -3.22 5.59 4.60
N ALA A 100 -2.25 4.75 4.22
CA ALA A 100 -1.80 4.60 2.84
C ALA A 100 -1.08 3.27 2.65
N THR A 101 -1.12 2.74 1.45
CA THR A 101 -0.23 1.67 0.97
C THR A 101 0.17 1.99 -0.47
N VAL A 102 1.43 1.73 -0.80
CA VAL A 102 1.97 1.93 -2.16
C VAL A 102 2.78 0.71 -2.57
N GLU A 103 2.64 0.30 -3.81
CA GLU A 103 3.45 -0.75 -4.41
C GLU A 103 4.74 -0.13 -4.98
N ILE A 104 5.85 -0.82 -4.79
CA ILE A 104 7.15 -0.44 -5.30
C ILE A 104 7.46 -1.30 -6.53
N LEU A 105 7.43 -0.68 -7.69
CA LEU A 105 7.69 -1.38 -8.94
C LEU A 105 9.20 -1.63 -9.14
N PRO A 106 9.58 -2.69 -9.87
CA PRO A 106 10.97 -2.95 -10.19
C PRO A 106 11.69 -1.74 -10.80
N GLY A 107 12.87 -1.41 -10.29
CA GLY A 107 13.66 -0.25 -10.73
C GLY A 107 13.25 1.08 -10.09
N THR A 108 12.27 1.10 -9.21
CA THR A 108 11.87 2.28 -8.43
C THR A 108 12.63 2.34 -7.11
N LEU A 109 13.03 3.54 -6.69
CA LEU A 109 13.62 3.72 -5.37
C LEU A 109 12.55 3.50 -4.29
N PRO A 110 12.85 2.72 -3.22
CA PRO A 110 11.90 2.46 -2.15
C PRO A 110 11.84 3.66 -1.19
N GLU A 111 11.36 4.79 -1.69
CA GLU A 111 11.08 5.98 -0.90
C GLU A 111 9.71 6.53 -1.22
N PHE A 112 9.03 7.01 -0.18
CA PHE A 112 7.68 7.54 -0.27
C PHE A 112 7.52 8.77 0.63
N SER A 113 6.93 9.82 0.09
CA SER A 113 6.59 11.02 0.85
C SER A 113 5.10 11.31 0.73
N SER A 114 4.47 11.55 1.86
CA SER A 114 3.02 11.78 1.91
C SER A 114 2.66 12.73 3.05
N ARG A 115 1.38 13.09 3.09
CA ARG A 115 0.75 13.75 4.22
C ARG A 115 -0.41 12.88 4.69
N ILE A 116 -0.46 12.61 5.98
CA ILE A 116 -1.51 11.79 6.59
C ILE A 116 -2.37 12.63 7.52
N LYS A 117 -3.58 12.11 7.82
CA LYS A 117 -4.43 12.63 8.89
C LYS A 117 -4.22 11.82 10.15
N MET A 118 -4.11 12.52 11.27
CA MET A 118 -4.05 11.94 12.61
C MET A 118 -5.15 12.55 13.46
N ARG A 119 -5.98 11.70 14.07
CA ARG A 119 -7.05 12.15 14.95
C ARG A 119 -6.52 12.71 16.25
N GLU A 120 -5.50 12.07 16.80
CA GLU A 120 -4.90 12.36 18.09
C GLU A 120 -3.44 11.90 18.13
N THR A 121 -2.72 12.21 19.21
CA THR A 121 -1.37 11.68 19.46
C THR A 121 -1.37 10.15 19.36
N SER A 122 -0.53 9.62 18.51
CA SER A 122 -0.51 8.20 18.16
C SER A 122 0.85 7.76 17.65
N ASP A 123 1.12 6.47 17.77
CA ASP A 123 2.18 5.85 17.01
C ASP A 123 1.80 5.77 15.53
N VAL A 124 2.76 6.15 14.71
CA VAL A 124 2.73 5.98 13.26
C VAL A 124 3.71 4.87 12.92
N MET A 125 3.18 3.75 12.49
CA MET A 125 3.94 2.58 12.06
C MET A 125 4.10 2.61 10.53
N VAL A 126 5.29 2.29 10.08
CA VAL A 126 5.58 1.99 8.67
C VAL A 126 5.86 0.51 8.55
N ALA A 127 5.11 -0.18 7.70
CA ALA A 127 5.32 -1.58 7.37
C ALA A 127 5.83 -1.68 5.92
N VAL A 128 6.96 -2.35 5.75
CA VAL A 128 7.61 -2.59 4.46
C VAL A 128 7.57 -4.07 4.17
N LYS A 129 6.87 -4.46 3.10
CA LYS A 129 6.85 -5.83 2.63
C LYS A 129 8.01 -6.07 1.66
N THR A 130 8.68 -7.21 1.86
CA THR A 130 9.72 -7.73 0.98
C THR A 130 9.43 -9.20 0.66
N ASP A 131 10.23 -9.82 -0.19
CA ASP A 131 10.20 -11.26 -0.47
C ASP A 131 10.51 -12.13 0.77
N THR A 132 11.18 -11.58 1.78
CA THR A 132 11.58 -12.30 3.01
C THR A 132 10.65 -12.08 4.21
N GLY A 133 9.74 -11.11 4.13
CA GLY A 133 8.78 -10.84 5.21
C GLY A 133 8.36 -9.39 5.31
N VAL A 134 7.71 -9.05 6.43
CA VAL A 134 7.24 -7.71 6.73
C VAL A 134 8.09 -7.09 7.84
N TYR A 135 8.71 -5.96 7.52
CA TYR A 135 9.58 -5.21 8.42
C TYR A 135 8.91 -3.91 8.84
N THR A 136 9.13 -3.49 10.08
CA THR A 136 8.45 -2.31 10.62
C THR A 136 9.39 -1.36 11.33
N THR A 137 9.00 -0.09 11.37
CA THR A 137 9.47 0.92 12.30
C THR A 137 8.27 1.75 12.75
N ALA A 138 8.33 2.31 13.96
CA ALA A 138 7.27 3.17 14.48
C ALA A 138 7.85 4.41 15.14
N LYS A 139 7.07 5.50 15.15
CA LYS A 139 7.39 6.75 15.83
C LYS A 139 6.11 7.37 16.38
N GLU A 140 6.12 7.74 17.66
CA GLU A 140 5.04 8.55 18.22
C GLU A 140 5.10 9.97 17.65
N ILE A 141 3.94 10.47 17.23
CA ILE A 141 3.74 11.86 16.81
C ILE A 141 2.69 12.47 17.74
N LYS A 142 3.07 13.52 18.44
CA LYS A 142 2.17 14.29 19.30
C LYS A 142 1.33 15.24 18.46
N VAL A 143 0.02 15.23 18.65
CA VAL A 143 -0.93 16.09 17.93
C VAL A 143 -1.57 17.05 18.92
N THR A 144 -1.40 18.35 18.68
CA THR A 144 -1.96 19.38 19.57
C THR A 144 -3.41 19.74 19.21
N ILE A 145 -3.74 19.73 17.90
CA ILE A 145 -5.10 19.91 17.37
C ILE A 145 -5.41 18.71 16.47
N GLY A 146 -6.40 17.91 16.85
CA GLY A 146 -6.81 16.74 16.08
C GLY A 146 -7.30 17.10 14.68
N GLY A 147 -6.90 16.30 13.68
CA GLY A 147 -7.23 16.50 12.27
C GLY A 147 -8.59 15.96 11.81
N CYS A 148 -9.37 15.39 12.71
CA CYS A 148 -10.70 14.83 12.45
C CYS A 148 -11.79 15.70 13.07
N GLY A 149 -11.65 17.01 12.97
CA GLY A 149 -12.70 17.94 13.30
C GLY A 149 -13.59 18.17 12.09
N GLY A 150 -14.78 17.67 12.13
CA GLY A 150 -15.82 17.88 11.15
C GLY A 150 -16.59 16.64 10.89
#